data_4e825671c6bd8562d7bb9e2e506ff4b5
#
_entry.id   4e825671c6bd8562d7bb9e2e506ff4b5
#
_cell.length_a   1.000
_cell.length_b   1.000
_cell.length_c   1.000
_cell.angle_alpha   90.00
_cell.angle_beta   90.00
_cell.angle_gamma   90.00
#
_symmetry.space_group_name_H-M   'P 1'
#
loop_
_entity.id
_entity.type
_entity.pdbx_description
1 polymer ?
#
loop_
_entity_poly.entity_id
_entity_poly.type
_entity_poly.pdbx_seq_one_letter_code
_entity_poly.pdbx_strand_id
1 'polypeptide(L)'
;MIPFGIPVSRKFRELEDQEKAKEELGFSPEKKLHLLIGGSMGAGNLEKLAREVRKRNGEESELAVICGNNEKIREQLEKRFAEDETVSVIGYTDQMPLYMAAADIVYTKPGGLTSTETAVAGKSLIHTFPIPGCETENRKFFASHGMCMYAHSPLALAKVGVKLLNSPEIQEKMKKAQHRHVRSEAAEDIVHFAERHIRPWQ
;
A
#
# COMPACT_ATOMS: atom_id res chain seq x y z
N MET A 1 3.40 19.31 22.79
CA MET A 1 3.17 18.01 22.10
C MET A 1 4.28 17.83 21.09
N ILE A 2 4.99 16.69 21.11
CA ILE A 2 6.08 16.39 20.15
C ILE A 2 5.54 15.41 19.13
N PRO A 3 5.47 15.77 17.83
CA PRO A 3 4.98 14.88 16.79
C PRO A 3 6.10 13.92 16.33
N PHE A 4 6.07 12.68 16.77
CA PHE A 4 7.04 11.66 16.34
C PHE A 4 6.65 10.97 15.02
N GLY A 5 5.40 11.01 14.63
CA GLY A 5 4.85 10.25 13.52
C GLY A 5 4.29 8.89 13.96
N ILE A 6 3.86 8.08 12.98
CA ILE A 6 3.36 6.73 13.22
C ILE A 6 4.53 5.75 13.15
N PRO A 7 4.81 4.99 14.22
CA PRO A 7 5.88 4.00 14.20
C PRO A 7 5.53 2.83 13.26
N VAL A 8 6.48 2.44 12.43
CA VAL A 8 6.36 1.29 11.53
C VAL A 8 7.53 0.32 11.74
N SER A 9 7.34 -0.93 11.34
CA SER A 9 8.41 -1.92 11.45
C SER A 9 9.61 -1.54 10.57
N ARG A 10 10.83 -1.81 11.07
CA ARG A 10 12.08 -1.62 10.32
C ARG A 10 12.07 -2.36 8.98
N LYS A 11 11.34 -3.48 8.87
CA LYS A 11 11.19 -4.27 7.65
C LYS A 11 10.64 -3.45 6.46
N PHE A 12 9.90 -2.36 6.69
CA PHE A 12 9.42 -1.47 5.62
C PHE A 12 10.46 -0.44 5.18
N ARG A 13 11.52 -0.22 5.94
CA ARG A 13 12.68 0.60 5.59
C ARG A 13 13.75 -0.19 4.84
N GLU A 14 13.93 -1.43 5.25
CA GLU A 14 14.94 -2.35 4.75
C GLU A 14 14.26 -3.41 3.87
N LEU A 15 13.63 -2.95 2.78
CA LEU A 15 12.95 -3.85 1.85
C LEU A 15 13.96 -4.71 1.08
N GLU A 16 13.53 -5.92 0.77
CA GLU A 16 14.20 -6.80 -0.18
C GLU A 16 14.25 -6.13 -1.58
N ASP A 17 15.16 -6.59 -2.41
CA ASP A 17 15.20 -6.24 -3.83
C ASP A 17 13.89 -6.60 -4.52
N GLN A 18 13.40 -5.74 -5.41
CA GLN A 18 12.07 -5.87 -6.00
C GLN A 18 11.92 -7.13 -6.85
N GLU A 19 12.93 -7.46 -7.64
CA GLU A 19 12.90 -8.63 -8.54
C GLU A 19 12.90 -9.91 -7.72
N LYS A 20 13.78 -10.00 -6.72
CA LYS A 20 13.83 -11.14 -5.76
C LYS A 20 12.52 -11.29 -4.99
N ALA A 21 11.95 -10.18 -4.53
CA ALA A 21 10.67 -10.22 -3.82
C ALA A 21 9.53 -10.72 -4.72
N LYS A 22 9.53 -10.36 -6.01
CA LYS A 22 8.58 -10.90 -6.99
C LYS A 22 8.78 -12.41 -7.17
N GLU A 23 10.01 -12.86 -7.39
CA GLU A 23 10.34 -14.29 -7.55
C GLU A 23 9.92 -15.11 -6.32
N GLU A 24 10.24 -14.64 -5.11
CA GLU A 24 9.89 -15.32 -3.85
C GLU A 24 8.37 -15.46 -3.66
N LEU A 25 7.60 -14.47 -4.14
CA LEU A 25 6.14 -14.49 -4.10
C LEU A 25 5.50 -15.20 -5.31
N GLY A 26 6.30 -15.69 -6.27
CA GLY A 26 5.83 -16.36 -7.47
C GLY A 26 5.32 -15.43 -8.57
N PHE A 27 5.67 -14.14 -8.52
CA PHE A 27 5.38 -13.16 -9.58
C PHE A 27 6.53 -13.07 -10.59
N SER A 28 6.21 -12.64 -11.81
CA SER A 28 7.21 -12.40 -12.85
C SER A 28 8.03 -11.12 -12.55
N PRO A 29 9.37 -11.21 -12.51
CA PRO A 29 10.22 -10.03 -12.35
C PRO A 29 9.98 -8.96 -13.42
N GLU A 30 9.70 -9.40 -14.65
CA GLU A 30 9.53 -8.52 -15.81
C GLU A 30 8.20 -7.77 -15.83
N LYS A 31 7.16 -8.31 -15.16
CA LYS A 31 5.82 -7.71 -15.15
C LYS A 31 5.66 -6.66 -14.07
N LYS A 32 4.76 -5.72 -14.32
CA LYS A 32 4.38 -4.72 -13.30
C LYS A 32 3.42 -5.32 -12.28
N LEU A 33 3.72 -5.19 -10.99
CA LEU A 33 2.88 -5.70 -9.92
C LEU A 33 2.03 -4.60 -9.29
N HIS A 34 0.70 -4.76 -9.38
CA HIS A 34 -0.27 -3.98 -8.65
C HIS A 34 -0.62 -4.68 -7.34
N LEU A 35 -0.41 -4.03 -6.22
CA LEU A 35 -0.78 -4.53 -4.90
C LEU A 35 -2.04 -3.82 -4.40
N LEU A 36 -3.16 -4.54 -4.29
CA LEU A 36 -4.40 -4.06 -3.70
C LEU A 36 -4.54 -4.55 -2.27
N ILE A 37 -4.70 -3.64 -1.31
CA ILE A 37 -4.84 -3.98 0.12
C ILE A 37 -6.24 -3.59 0.59
N GLY A 38 -7.08 -4.58 0.87
CA GLY A 38 -8.47 -4.38 1.29
C GLY A 38 -8.63 -3.91 2.74
N GLY A 39 -7.63 -4.11 3.57
CA GLY A 39 -7.66 -3.84 5.02
C GLY A 39 -8.53 -4.82 5.80
N SER A 40 -8.45 -4.77 7.13
CA SER A 40 -9.08 -5.74 8.04
C SER A 40 -10.60 -5.82 7.96
N MET A 41 -11.28 -4.80 7.44
CA MET A 41 -12.74 -4.74 7.36
C MET A 41 -13.32 -4.88 5.94
N GLY A 42 -12.48 -5.16 4.92
CA GLY A 42 -12.89 -5.40 3.54
C GLY A 42 -13.83 -4.33 3.00
N ALA A 43 -13.33 -3.24 2.49
CA ALA A 43 -14.18 -2.20 1.91
C ALA A 43 -14.85 -2.71 0.63
N GLY A 44 -16.16 -2.62 0.56
CA GLY A 44 -17.07 -3.20 -0.44
C GLY A 44 -16.88 -2.81 -1.91
N ASN A 45 -15.74 -2.22 -2.29
CA ASN A 45 -15.39 -1.92 -3.66
C ASN A 45 -14.09 -2.63 -4.11
N LEU A 46 -13.52 -3.52 -3.28
CA LEU A 46 -12.26 -4.18 -3.60
C LEU A 46 -12.36 -5.04 -4.86
N GLU A 47 -13.42 -5.85 -4.98
CA GLU A 47 -13.69 -6.67 -6.17
C GLU A 47 -13.83 -5.80 -7.44
N LYS A 48 -14.62 -4.74 -7.36
CA LYS A 48 -14.81 -3.82 -8.49
C LYS A 48 -13.49 -3.15 -8.89
N LEU A 49 -12.68 -2.76 -7.91
CA LEU A 49 -11.37 -2.16 -8.17
C LEU A 49 -10.40 -3.18 -8.79
N ALA A 50 -10.31 -4.39 -8.25
CA ALA A 50 -9.48 -5.46 -8.79
C ALA A 50 -9.82 -5.73 -10.27
N ARG A 51 -11.12 -5.84 -10.59
CA ARG A 51 -11.59 -6.03 -11.96
C ARG A 51 -11.19 -4.86 -12.89
N GLU A 52 -11.36 -3.62 -12.42
CA GLU A 52 -11.03 -2.44 -13.23
C GLU A 52 -9.52 -2.30 -13.44
N VAL A 53 -8.71 -2.62 -12.42
CA VAL A 53 -7.24 -2.64 -12.52
C VAL A 53 -6.81 -3.73 -13.51
N ARG A 54 -7.28 -4.96 -13.34
CA ARG A 54 -6.92 -6.08 -14.23
C ARG A 54 -7.28 -5.81 -15.69
N LYS A 55 -8.49 -5.31 -15.92
CA LYS A 55 -8.98 -5.00 -17.29
C LYS A 55 -8.11 -3.97 -18.03
N ARG A 56 -7.45 -3.05 -17.31
CA ARG A 56 -6.71 -1.92 -17.91
C ARG A 56 -5.24 -2.12 -18.03
N ASN A 57 -4.69 -3.01 -17.24
CA ASN A 57 -3.23 -3.20 -17.22
C ASN A 57 -2.77 -4.38 -18.11
N GLY A 58 -3.72 -5.15 -18.68
CA GLY A 58 -3.41 -6.18 -19.67
C GLY A 58 -2.54 -7.32 -19.11
N GLU A 59 -1.92 -8.07 -20.01
CA GLU A 59 -1.08 -9.24 -19.69
C GLU A 59 0.33 -8.84 -19.20
N GLU A 60 0.74 -7.59 -19.41
CA GLU A 60 2.02 -7.03 -18.97
C GLU A 60 2.08 -6.71 -17.46
N SER A 61 0.99 -6.98 -16.76
CA SER A 61 0.89 -6.70 -15.33
C SER A 61 0.27 -7.85 -14.57
N GLU A 62 0.69 -7.99 -13.33
CA GLU A 62 0.13 -8.91 -12.35
C GLU A 62 -0.55 -8.15 -11.22
N LEU A 63 -1.49 -8.81 -10.57
CA LEU A 63 -2.32 -8.23 -9.54
C LEU A 63 -2.31 -9.11 -8.29
N ALA A 64 -1.80 -8.59 -7.18
CA ALA A 64 -1.93 -9.19 -5.86
C ALA A 64 -3.05 -8.48 -5.08
N VAL A 65 -4.02 -9.23 -4.58
CA VAL A 65 -5.15 -8.70 -3.80
C VAL A 65 -5.14 -9.28 -2.40
N ILE A 66 -4.77 -8.47 -1.41
CA ILE A 66 -4.75 -8.87 0.00
C ILE A 66 -6.09 -8.55 0.63
N CYS A 67 -6.83 -9.59 1.00
CA CYS A 67 -8.17 -9.50 1.58
C CYS A 67 -8.16 -9.40 3.11
N GLY A 68 -7.01 -9.67 3.76
CA GLY A 68 -6.92 -9.78 5.21
C GLY A 68 -7.82 -10.87 5.76
N ASN A 69 -8.54 -10.59 6.84
CA ASN A 69 -9.44 -11.56 7.48
C ASN A 69 -10.85 -11.63 6.84
N ASN A 70 -11.04 -11.03 5.67
CA ASN A 70 -12.35 -11.04 5.00
C ASN A 70 -12.47 -12.24 4.04
N GLU A 71 -12.80 -13.40 4.60
CA GLU A 71 -12.99 -14.65 3.86
C GLU A 71 -14.03 -14.52 2.74
N LYS A 72 -15.14 -13.82 3.02
CA LYS A 72 -16.20 -13.63 2.01
C LYS A 72 -15.70 -12.92 0.75
N ILE A 73 -14.92 -11.86 0.91
CA ILE A 73 -14.31 -11.14 -0.22
C ILE A 73 -13.26 -12.02 -0.89
N ARG A 74 -12.47 -12.77 -0.13
CA ARG A 74 -11.47 -13.69 -0.66
C ARG A 74 -12.11 -14.72 -1.57
N GLU A 75 -13.10 -15.45 -1.11
CA GLU A 75 -13.84 -16.46 -1.89
C GLU A 75 -14.47 -15.87 -3.16
N GLN A 76 -15.04 -14.68 -3.08
CA GLN A 76 -15.61 -13.98 -4.23
C GLN A 76 -14.55 -13.66 -5.30
N LEU A 77 -13.38 -13.18 -4.87
CA LEU A 77 -12.27 -12.85 -5.77
C LEU A 77 -11.62 -14.10 -6.35
N GLU A 78 -11.37 -15.14 -5.54
CA GLU A 78 -10.86 -16.44 -6.00
C GLU A 78 -11.76 -17.03 -7.07
N LYS A 79 -13.09 -17.06 -6.84
CA LYS A 79 -14.04 -17.50 -7.84
C LYS A 79 -14.06 -16.63 -9.10
N ARG A 80 -13.92 -15.31 -8.92
CA ARG A 80 -13.96 -14.35 -10.02
C ARG A 80 -12.76 -14.46 -10.94
N PHE A 81 -11.58 -14.76 -10.39
CA PHE A 81 -10.31 -14.79 -11.10
C PHE A 81 -9.73 -16.22 -11.21
N ALA A 82 -10.57 -17.25 -11.03
CA ALA A 82 -10.13 -18.65 -11.02
C ALA A 82 -9.34 -19.09 -12.26
N GLU A 83 -9.60 -18.48 -13.41
CA GLU A 83 -8.93 -18.77 -14.70
C GLU A 83 -7.89 -17.72 -15.10
N ASP A 84 -7.62 -16.72 -14.22
CA ASP A 84 -6.68 -15.64 -14.52
C ASP A 84 -5.39 -15.80 -13.70
N GLU A 85 -4.41 -16.48 -14.25
CA GLU A 85 -3.12 -16.76 -13.60
C GLU A 85 -2.32 -15.48 -13.23
N THR A 86 -2.71 -14.32 -13.77
CA THR A 86 -2.05 -13.05 -13.45
C THR A 86 -2.61 -12.37 -12.21
N VAL A 87 -3.61 -12.99 -11.56
CA VAL A 87 -4.25 -12.45 -10.35
C VAL A 87 -4.06 -13.42 -9.20
N SER A 88 -3.37 -12.97 -8.16
CA SER A 88 -3.21 -13.69 -6.90
C SER A 88 -4.11 -13.10 -5.83
N VAL A 89 -4.96 -13.92 -5.23
CA VAL A 89 -5.85 -13.53 -4.14
C VAL A 89 -5.30 -14.08 -2.83
N ILE A 90 -5.00 -13.20 -1.89
CA ILE A 90 -4.33 -13.52 -0.64
C ILE A 90 -5.26 -13.18 0.53
N GLY A 91 -5.38 -14.06 1.50
CA GLY A 91 -6.04 -13.82 2.78
C GLY A 91 -5.21 -12.90 3.69
N TYR A 92 -5.17 -13.23 4.97
CA TYR A 92 -4.24 -12.60 5.91
C TYR A 92 -2.80 -13.03 5.60
N THR A 93 -1.87 -12.07 5.67
CA THR A 93 -0.44 -12.35 5.51
C THR A 93 0.38 -11.53 6.51
N ASP A 94 1.44 -12.10 7.02
CA ASP A 94 2.50 -11.45 7.81
C ASP A 94 3.70 -11.02 6.93
N GLN A 95 3.67 -11.37 5.63
CA GLN A 95 4.69 -11.02 4.63
C GLN A 95 4.42 -9.68 3.94
N MET A 96 3.67 -8.77 4.57
CA MET A 96 3.34 -7.47 3.98
C MET A 96 4.57 -6.68 3.49
N PRO A 97 5.72 -6.66 4.20
CA PRO A 97 6.93 -6.01 3.70
C PRO A 97 7.43 -6.60 2.38
N LEU A 98 7.33 -7.92 2.20
CA LEU A 98 7.73 -8.60 0.95
C LEU A 98 6.81 -8.23 -0.21
N TYR A 99 5.48 -8.25 0.01
CA TYR A 99 4.51 -7.78 -0.98
C TYR A 99 4.73 -6.30 -1.35
N MET A 100 5.07 -5.45 -0.37
CA MET A 100 5.41 -4.06 -0.65
C MET A 100 6.72 -3.93 -1.42
N ALA A 101 7.74 -4.75 -1.12
CA ALA A 101 8.98 -4.77 -1.88
C ALA A 101 8.72 -5.11 -3.36
N ALA A 102 7.92 -6.14 -3.62
CA ALA A 102 7.57 -6.61 -4.96
C ALA A 102 6.73 -5.59 -5.77
N ALA A 103 5.89 -4.78 -5.09
CA ALA A 103 4.92 -3.91 -5.75
C ALA A 103 5.55 -2.75 -6.53
N ASP A 104 4.99 -2.46 -7.71
CA ASP A 104 5.20 -1.21 -8.45
C ASP A 104 4.22 -0.13 -8.00
N ILE A 105 2.96 -0.50 -7.72
CA ILE A 105 1.92 0.40 -7.20
C ILE A 105 1.16 -0.26 -6.06
N VAL A 106 0.89 0.49 -5.01
CA VAL A 106 0.09 0.07 -3.86
C VAL A 106 -1.23 0.85 -3.84
N TYR A 107 -2.34 0.11 -3.79
CA TYR A 107 -3.69 0.64 -3.59
C TYR A 107 -4.15 0.26 -2.19
N THR A 108 -4.43 1.22 -1.37
CA THR A 108 -4.97 0.98 -0.03
C THR A 108 -5.95 2.06 0.39
N LYS A 109 -6.83 1.76 1.31
CA LYS A 109 -7.60 2.81 1.97
C LYS A 109 -6.65 3.73 2.75
N PRO A 110 -7.00 5.00 3.01
CA PRO A 110 -6.12 5.95 3.68
C PRO A 110 -6.04 5.71 5.20
N GLY A 111 -5.78 4.47 5.60
CA GLY A 111 -5.49 4.09 6.97
C GLY A 111 -4.12 4.60 7.40
N GLY A 112 -3.98 5.02 8.68
CA GLY A 112 -2.74 5.60 9.19
C GLY A 112 -1.55 4.66 9.01
N LEU A 113 -1.67 3.40 9.43
CA LEU A 113 -0.55 2.44 9.44
C LEU A 113 -0.10 2.08 8.02
N THR A 114 -0.97 1.47 7.21
CA THR A 114 -0.60 1.00 5.86
C THR A 114 -0.13 2.13 4.94
N SER A 115 -0.75 3.34 5.05
CA SER A 115 -0.29 4.50 4.29
C SER A 115 1.13 4.93 4.70
N THR A 116 1.43 4.89 6.01
CA THR A 116 2.76 5.21 6.53
C THR A 116 3.79 4.15 6.14
N GLU A 117 3.44 2.87 6.23
CA GLU A 117 4.27 1.74 5.77
C GLU A 117 4.63 1.89 4.29
N THR A 118 3.64 2.18 3.44
CA THR A 118 3.83 2.41 2.00
C THR A 118 4.73 3.61 1.73
N ALA A 119 4.56 4.70 2.48
CA ALA A 119 5.36 5.91 2.34
C ALA A 119 6.82 5.70 2.81
N VAL A 120 7.03 4.98 3.92
CA VAL A 120 8.37 4.60 4.40
C VAL A 120 9.08 3.69 3.38
N ALA A 121 8.33 2.77 2.78
CA ALA A 121 8.79 1.90 1.71
C ALA A 121 9.08 2.65 0.39
N GLY A 122 8.69 3.92 0.28
CA GLY A 122 8.89 4.75 -0.93
C GLY A 122 8.13 4.25 -2.15
N LYS A 123 7.01 3.55 -1.95
CA LYS A 123 6.21 2.97 -3.03
C LYS A 123 5.16 3.93 -3.57
N SER A 124 4.83 3.78 -4.85
CA SER A 124 3.77 4.57 -5.49
C SER A 124 2.42 4.26 -4.84
N LEU A 125 1.81 5.26 -4.21
CA LEU A 125 0.62 5.10 -3.38
C LEU A 125 -0.64 5.68 -4.04
N ILE A 126 -1.68 4.86 -4.11
CA ILE A 126 -3.02 5.28 -4.51
C ILE A 126 -3.98 5.03 -3.35
N HIS A 127 -4.55 6.10 -2.80
CA HIS A 127 -5.60 5.98 -1.80
C HIS A 127 -6.94 5.64 -2.45
N THR A 128 -7.56 4.57 -1.97
CA THR A 128 -8.87 4.11 -2.37
C THR A 128 -9.97 4.80 -1.56
N PHE A 129 -11.08 4.10 -1.25
CA PHE A 129 -12.23 4.68 -0.58
C PHE A 129 -12.00 4.77 0.93
N PRO A 130 -12.04 5.97 1.52
CA PRO A 130 -11.90 6.14 2.96
C PRO A 130 -13.16 5.72 3.70
N ILE A 131 -12.99 5.23 4.92
CA ILE A 131 -14.06 5.23 5.92
C ILE A 131 -14.21 6.68 6.41
N PRO A 132 -15.44 7.24 6.49
CA PRO A 132 -15.65 8.58 7.00
C PRO A 132 -15.02 8.80 8.37
N GLY A 133 -14.41 9.96 8.56
CA GLY A 133 -13.69 10.32 9.79
C GLY A 133 -12.18 10.40 9.57
N CYS A 134 -11.39 9.73 10.40
CA CYS A 134 -9.93 9.84 10.39
C CYS A 134 -9.27 9.49 9.04
N GLU A 135 -9.82 8.51 8.31
CA GLU A 135 -9.27 8.15 6.99
C GLU A 135 -9.48 9.25 5.94
N THR A 136 -10.56 10.03 6.06
CA THR A 136 -10.76 11.20 5.19
C THR A 136 -9.68 12.26 5.43
N GLU A 137 -9.32 12.52 6.67
CA GLU A 137 -8.27 13.48 7.03
C GLU A 137 -6.89 12.97 6.64
N ASN A 138 -6.61 11.68 6.82
CA ASN A 138 -5.38 11.06 6.34
C ASN A 138 -5.23 11.23 4.82
N ARG A 139 -6.30 10.98 4.04
CA ARG A 139 -6.28 11.19 2.59
C ARG A 139 -5.96 12.63 2.23
N LYS A 140 -6.61 13.59 2.88
CA LYS A 140 -6.35 15.02 2.66
C LYS A 140 -4.90 15.37 2.93
N PHE A 141 -4.36 14.91 4.07
CA PHE A 141 -2.98 15.12 4.45
C PHE A 141 -2.01 14.55 3.40
N PHE A 142 -2.14 13.28 3.04
CA PHE A 142 -1.27 12.65 2.06
C PHE A 142 -1.36 13.32 0.69
N ALA A 143 -2.57 13.64 0.23
CA ALA A 143 -2.79 14.24 -1.08
C ALA A 143 -2.26 15.68 -1.16
N SER A 144 -2.50 16.50 -0.13
CA SER A 144 -2.02 17.89 -0.09
C SER A 144 -0.50 18.02 -0.06
N HIS A 145 0.20 16.97 0.43
CA HIS A 145 1.66 16.91 0.43
C HIS A 145 2.25 16.15 -0.76
N GLY A 146 1.43 15.70 -1.72
CA GLY A 146 1.91 14.99 -2.90
C GLY A 146 2.38 13.55 -2.63
N MET A 147 2.00 12.96 -1.49
CA MET A 147 2.44 11.63 -1.06
C MET A 147 1.58 10.49 -1.62
N CYS A 148 0.44 10.79 -2.21
CA CYS A 148 -0.44 9.82 -2.86
C CYS A 148 -1.22 10.44 -4.01
N MET A 149 -1.77 9.58 -4.86
CA MET A 149 -2.88 9.93 -5.74
C MET A 149 -4.18 9.30 -5.23
N TYR A 150 -5.33 9.76 -5.69
CA TYR A 150 -6.63 9.18 -5.37
C TYR A 150 -7.67 9.47 -6.46
N ALA A 151 -8.77 8.74 -6.42
CA ALA A 151 -9.95 9.01 -7.27
C ALA A 151 -11.22 8.51 -6.56
N HIS A 152 -12.38 8.84 -7.13
CA HIS A 152 -13.67 8.63 -6.48
C HIS A 152 -14.46 7.43 -7.05
N SER A 153 -13.89 6.67 -7.98
CA SER A 153 -14.51 5.46 -8.50
C SER A 153 -13.45 4.39 -8.84
N PRO A 154 -13.82 3.09 -8.84
CA PRO A 154 -12.90 2.01 -9.21
C PRO A 154 -12.27 2.22 -10.58
N LEU A 155 -13.08 2.64 -11.56
CA LEU A 155 -12.61 2.96 -12.91
C LEU A 155 -11.57 4.08 -12.92
N ALA A 156 -11.82 5.16 -12.18
CA ALA A 156 -10.90 6.30 -12.12
C ALA A 156 -9.61 5.94 -11.37
N LEU A 157 -9.68 5.13 -10.29
CA LEU A 157 -8.51 4.60 -9.58
C LEU A 157 -7.62 3.74 -10.50
N ALA A 158 -8.22 2.84 -11.28
CA ALA A 158 -7.47 2.05 -12.25
C ALA A 158 -6.79 2.91 -13.33
N LYS A 159 -7.46 3.96 -13.83
CA LYS A 159 -6.85 4.92 -14.77
C LYS A 159 -5.68 5.69 -14.12
N VAL A 160 -5.81 6.07 -12.85
CA VAL A 160 -4.72 6.70 -12.08
C VAL A 160 -3.53 5.75 -11.98
N GLY A 161 -3.75 4.47 -11.76
CA GLY A 161 -2.69 3.45 -11.75
C GLY A 161 -1.93 3.38 -13.06
N VAL A 162 -2.63 3.26 -14.19
CA VAL A 162 -2.02 3.27 -15.53
C VAL A 162 -1.18 4.54 -15.75
N LYS A 163 -1.74 5.71 -15.40
CA LYS A 163 -1.02 6.98 -15.50
C LYS A 163 0.26 6.97 -14.66
N LEU A 164 0.18 6.47 -13.43
CA LEU A 164 1.29 6.47 -12.48
C LEU A 164 2.40 5.53 -12.95
N LEU A 165 2.08 4.32 -13.46
CA LEU A 165 3.05 3.39 -14.05
C LEU A 165 3.83 4.02 -15.22
N ASN A 166 3.15 4.81 -16.04
CA ASN A 166 3.74 5.45 -17.21
C ASN A 166 4.36 6.83 -16.92
N SER A 167 4.53 7.20 -15.65
CA SER A 167 5.03 8.53 -15.27
C SER A 167 6.10 8.44 -14.17
N PRO A 168 7.34 8.00 -14.51
CA PRO A 168 8.43 7.89 -13.54
C PRO A 168 8.71 9.18 -12.76
N GLU A 169 8.53 10.34 -13.41
CA GLU A 169 8.68 11.64 -12.74
C GLU A 169 7.65 11.86 -11.62
N ILE A 170 6.41 11.39 -11.80
CA ILE A 170 5.37 11.51 -10.78
C ILE A 170 5.69 10.57 -9.63
N GLN A 171 6.14 9.34 -9.93
CA GLN A 171 6.56 8.37 -8.91
C GLN A 171 7.71 8.91 -8.06
N GLU A 172 8.74 9.46 -8.71
CA GLU A 172 9.90 10.02 -8.01
C GLU A 172 9.54 11.25 -7.16
N LYS A 173 8.67 12.15 -7.66
CA LYS A 173 8.14 13.27 -6.89
C LYS A 173 7.36 12.80 -5.66
N MET A 174 6.52 11.78 -5.83
CA MET A 174 5.75 11.18 -4.75
C MET A 174 6.69 10.57 -3.69
N LYS A 175 7.68 9.78 -4.09
CA LYS A 175 8.67 9.20 -3.19
C LYS A 175 9.44 10.26 -2.39
N LYS A 176 9.89 11.33 -3.04
CA LYS A 176 10.55 12.45 -2.36
C LYS A 176 9.63 13.15 -1.35
N ALA A 177 8.35 13.33 -1.70
CA ALA A 177 7.35 13.90 -0.79
C ALA A 177 7.11 12.99 0.42
N GLN A 178 7.00 11.69 0.22
CA GLN A 178 6.87 10.69 1.28
C GLN A 178 8.04 10.74 2.25
N HIS A 179 9.28 10.68 1.76
CA HIS A 179 10.49 10.76 2.59
C HIS A 179 10.63 12.10 3.34
N ARG A 180 10.09 13.18 2.77
CA ARG A 180 10.12 14.51 3.40
C ARG A 180 9.12 14.63 4.55
N HIS A 181 7.96 14.02 4.45
CA HIS A 181 6.83 14.24 5.36
C HIS A 181 6.54 13.08 6.30
N VAL A 182 7.10 11.90 6.04
CA VAL A 182 6.95 10.71 6.89
C VAL A 182 8.29 10.38 7.53
N ARG A 183 8.27 10.25 8.87
CA ARG A 183 9.46 9.86 9.63
C ARG A 183 9.61 8.34 9.63
N SER A 184 10.67 7.86 9.01
CA SER A 184 10.98 6.42 8.97
C SER A 184 11.45 5.87 10.31
N GLU A 185 11.97 6.73 11.19
CA GLU A 185 12.57 6.39 12.50
C GLU A 185 11.66 6.77 13.68
N ALA A 186 10.35 6.92 13.43
CA ALA A 186 9.41 7.34 14.46
C ALA A 186 9.40 6.42 15.70
N ALA A 187 9.63 5.11 15.52
CA ALA A 187 9.70 4.16 16.63
C ALA A 187 10.92 4.41 17.51
N GLU A 188 12.07 4.59 16.91
CA GLU A 188 13.34 4.90 17.58
C GLU A 188 13.28 6.26 18.31
N ASP A 189 12.71 7.28 17.64
CA ASP A 189 12.51 8.60 18.24
C ASP A 189 11.64 8.54 19.49
N ILE A 190 10.56 7.74 19.48
CA ILE A 190 9.68 7.52 20.63
C ILE A 190 10.44 6.85 21.78
N VAL A 191 11.22 5.80 21.48
CA VAL A 191 12.00 5.09 22.51
C VAL A 191 13.06 6.02 23.13
N HIS A 192 13.84 6.73 22.31
CA HIS A 192 14.83 7.69 22.80
C HIS A 192 14.22 8.81 23.64
N PHE A 193 13.04 9.27 23.25
CA PHE A 193 12.33 10.26 24.06
C PHE A 193 11.90 9.67 25.41
N ALA A 194 11.34 8.46 25.42
CA ALA A 194 10.92 7.78 26.63
C ALA A 194 12.10 7.54 27.60
N GLU A 195 13.23 7.04 27.11
CA GLU A 195 14.44 6.81 27.91
C GLU A 195 14.94 8.11 28.61
N ARG A 196 14.84 9.25 27.97
CA ARG A 196 15.27 10.53 28.53
C ARG A 196 14.31 11.12 29.53
N HIS A 197 13.01 10.78 29.50
CA HIS A 197 11.96 11.45 30.25
C HIS A 197 11.23 10.55 31.25
N ILE A 198 11.34 9.25 31.13
CA ILE A 198 10.80 8.28 32.10
C ILE A 198 11.85 8.09 33.20
N ARG A 199 11.53 8.57 34.42
CA ARG A 199 12.33 8.23 35.60
C ARG A 199 12.14 6.74 35.90
N PRO A 200 13.21 5.99 36.21
CA PRO A 200 13.04 4.62 36.70
C PRO A 200 12.13 4.65 37.93
N TRP A 201 11.18 3.72 37.97
CA TRP A 201 10.34 3.49 39.13
C TRP A 201 11.27 3.13 40.31
N GLN A 202 11.25 3.94 41.37
CA GLN A 202 11.95 3.64 42.62
C GLN A 202 11.15 2.64 43.44
#